data_e0954bec6d48ba8a0399b1b6dd0e51f3
#
_entry.id   e0954bec6d48ba8a0399b1b6dd0e51f3
#
_cell.length_a   1.000
_cell.length_b   1.000
_cell.length_c   1.000
_cell.angle_alpha   90.00
_cell.angle_beta   90.00
_cell.angle_gamma   90.00
#
_symmetry.space_group_name_H-M   'P 1'
#
loop_
_entity.id
_entity.type
_entity.pdbx_description
1 polymer ?
#
loop_
_entity_poly.entity_id
_entity_poly.type
_entity_poly.pdbx_seq_one_letter_code
_entity_poly.pdbx_strand_id
1 'polypeptide(L)'
;METAYKTVIVTFGESIKELNGIFDTPQTWGASTLKEWIDYYETTRFTQVGENRAVITSEYNMPFVIEWLQRHTPVTIQKEE
;
A
#
# COMPACT_ATOMS: atom_id res chain seq x y z
N MET A 1 4.74 -27.02 -0.13
CA MET A 1 5.15 -25.77 -0.58
C MET A 1 4.55 -24.62 0.21
N GLU A 2 5.35 -23.75 0.61
CA GLU A 2 4.83 -22.68 1.42
C GLU A 2 4.30 -21.58 0.54
N THR A 3 3.27 -20.96 1.02
CA THR A 3 2.79 -19.76 0.41
C THR A 3 3.63 -18.63 0.93
N ALA A 4 4.26 -17.94 0.04
CA ALA A 4 5.10 -16.84 0.47
C ALA A 4 4.30 -15.57 0.47
N TYR A 5 3.86 -15.15 1.63
CA TYR A 5 3.38 -13.80 1.76
C TYR A 5 4.56 -12.87 1.56
N LYS A 6 4.37 -11.89 0.72
CA LYS A 6 5.40 -10.91 0.48
C LYS A 6 5.16 -9.71 1.38
N THR A 7 6.21 -9.26 2.02
CA THR A 7 6.13 -8.13 2.94
C THR A 7 7.09 -7.07 2.47
N VAL A 8 6.60 -5.84 2.37
CA VAL A 8 7.44 -4.71 2.02
C VAL A 8 7.21 -3.58 3.00
N ILE A 9 8.25 -2.80 3.21
CA ILE A 9 8.15 -1.57 3.98
C ILE A 9 8.16 -0.44 2.98
N VAL A 10 7.12 0.38 3.02
CA VAL A 10 6.96 1.47 2.07
C VAL A 10 7.15 2.78 2.81
N THR A 11 8.04 3.61 2.30
CA THR A 11 8.24 4.94 2.83
C THR A 11 7.73 5.92 1.78
N PHE A 12 6.77 6.75 2.17
CA PHE A 12 6.16 7.72 1.27
C PHE A 12 6.87 9.06 1.39
N GLY A 13 6.85 9.81 0.31
CA GLY A 13 7.41 11.15 0.33
C GLY A 13 6.57 12.15 1.10
N GLU A 14 5.30 11.81 1.36
CA GLU A 14 4.40 12.65 2.12
C GLU A 14 3.77 11.84 3.23
N SER A 15 3.16 12.51 4.19
CA SER A 15 2.51 11.77 5.26
C SER A 15 1.33 10.98 4.70
N ILE A 16 1.06 9.83 5.30
CA ILE A 16 -0.02 8.98 4.84
C ILE A 16 -1.36 9.71 4.95
N LYS A 17 -1.48 10.56 5.94
CA LYS A 17 -2.69 11.33 6.13
C LYS A 17 -2.99 12.22 4.93
N GLU A 18 -1.96 12.83 4.37
CA GLU A 18 -2.15 13.69 3.21
C GLU A 18 -2.40 12.91 1.95
N LEU A 19 -1.83 11.72 1.88
CA LEU A 19 -2.04 10.87 0.71
C LEU A 19 -3.46 10.36 0.62
N ASN A 20 -4.19 10.35 1.73
CA ASN A 20 -5.55 9.85 1.69
C ASN A 20 -6.43 10.61 0.70
N GLY A 21 -6.07 11.84 0.38
CA GLY A 21 -6.86 12.59 -0.56
C GLY A 21 -6.85 12.05 -1.98
N ILE A 22 -5.84 11.29 -2.34
CA ILE A 22 -5.77 10.75 -3.69
C ILE A 22 -6.74 9.59 -3.90
N PHE A 23 -7.37 9.12 -2.84
CA PHE A 23 -8.27 7.98 -2.94
C PHE A 23 -9.70 8.39 -3.19
N ASP A 24 -9.90 9.63 -3.61
CA ASP A 24 -11.20 10.12 -3.97
C ASP A 24 -11.35 10.08 -5.49
N THR A 25 -10.84 9.02 -6.13
CA THR A 25 -10.90 8.87 -7.58
C THR A 25 -11.59 7.57 -7.93
N PRO A 26 -12.09 7.45 -9.16
CA PRO A 26 -12.79 6.22 -9.55
C PRO A 26 -11.92 4.96 -9.48
N GLN A 27 -10.62 5.08 -9.68
CA GLN A 27 -9.76 3.91 -9.67
C GLN A 27 -9.57 3.35 -8.27
N THR A 28 -10.02 4.03 -7.26
CA THR A 28 -9.80 3.55 -5.90
C THR A 28 -11.02 2.83 -5.34
N TRP A 29 -12.00 2.58 -6.17
CA TRP A 29 -13.20 1.81 -5.80
C TRP A 29 -13.90 2.35 -4.57
N GLY A 30 -13.90 3.66 -4.43
CA GLY A 30 -14.60 4.28 -3.31
C GLY A 30 -13.84 4.30 -2.01
N ALA A 31 -12.59 3.85 -2.00
CA ALA A 31 -11.79 3.91 -0.79
C ALA A 31 -11.54 5.36 -0.41
N SER A 32 -11.56 5.63 0.89
CA SER A 32 -11.31 6.95 1.40
C SER A 32 -9.91 7.11 1.97
N THR A 33 -9.24 6.01 2.25
CA THR A 33 -7.93 6.04 2.85
C THR A 33 -7.03 5.02 2.18
N LEU A 34 -5.73 5.22 2.35
CA LEU A 34 -4.75 4.30 1.83
C LEU A 34 -4.97 2.90 2.41
N LYS A 35 -5.28 2.85 3.70
CA LYS A 35 -5.52 1.57 4.35
C LYS A 35 -6.72 0.86 3.74
N GLU A 36 -7.81 1.58 3.51
CA GLU A 36 -9.01 0.97 2.94
C GLU A 36 -8.72 0.44 1.54
N TRP A 37 -8.00 1.20 0.76
CA TRP A 37 -7.72 0.80 -0.60
C TRP A 37 -6.87 -0.46 -0.66
N ILE A 38 -5.83 -0.51 0.17
CA ILE A 38 -4.93 -1.66 0.16
C ILE A 38 -5.60 -2.88 0.76
N ASP A 39 -6.35 -2.69 1.84
CA ASP A 39 -7.06 -3.81 2.47
C ASP A 39 -8.18 -4.35 1.57
N TYR A 40 -8.57 -3.58 0.55
CA TYR A 40 -9.56 -4.05 -0.40
C TYR A 40 -9.07 -5.29 -1.16
N TYR A 41 -7.78 -5.36 -1.39
CA TYR A 41 -7.23 -6.50 -2.11
C TYR A 41 -7.23 -7.73 -1.21
N GLU A 42 -7.67 -8.83 -1.78
CA GLU A 42 -7.73 -10.08 -1.06
C GLU A 42 -6.36 -10.48 -0.55
N THR A 43 -6.27 -10.96 0.66
CA THR A 43 -5.04 -11.41 1.31
C THR A 43 -3.99 -10.32 1.43
N THR A 44 -4.40 -9.05 1.37
CA THR A 44 -3.48 -7.93 1.47
C THR A 44 -3.80 -7.15 2.74
N ARG A 45 -2.75 -6.77 3.46
CA ARG A 45 -2.89 -6.04 4.72
C ARG A 45 -1.99 -4.83 4.71
N PHE A 46 -2.49 -3.77 5.31
CA PHE A 46 -1.76 -2.52 5.44
C PHE A 46 -1.65 -2.17 6.91
N THR A 47 -0.42 -1.95 7.39
CA THR A 47 -0.20 -1.54 8.76
C THR A 47 0.66 -0.30 8.76
N GLN A 48 0.11 0.79 9.24
CA GLN A 48 0.87 2.03 9.34
C GLN A 48 1.78 1.97 10.54
N VAL A 49 3.07 2.24 10.32
CA VAL A 49 4.06 2.17 11.40
C VAL A 49 4.71 3.52 11.66
N GLY A 50 4.32 4.55 10.92
CA GLY A 50 4.87 5.87 11.09
C GLY A 50 4.03 6.87 10.33
N GLU A 51 4.45 8.11 10.37
CA GLU A 51 3.71 9.17 9.71
C GLU A 51 3.66 8.96 8.20
N ASN A 52 4.76 8.48 7.65
CA ASN A 52 4.84 8.25 6.20
C ASN A 52 5.41 6.87 5.90
N ARG A 53 5.24 5.92 6.79
CA ARG A 53 5.80 4.59 6.61
C ARG A 53 4.75 3.55 6.94
N ALA A 54 4.71 2.49 6.16
CA ALA A 54 3.75 1.42 6.36
C ALA A 54 4.36 0.09 5.96
N VAL A 55 3.83 -0.96 6.54
CA VAL A 55 4.19 -2.32 6.17
C VAL A 55 3.01 -2.90 5.40
N ILE A 56 3.28 -3.42 4.21
CA ILE A 56 2.25 -4.02 3.39
C ILE A 56 2.59 -5.49 3.19
N THR A 57 1.64 -6.34 3.45
CA THR A 57 1.80 -7.78 3.30
C THR A 57 0.74 -8.27 2.33
N SER A 58 1.14 -9.08 1.36
CA SER A 58 0.20 -9.59 0.38
C SER A 58 0.68 -10.93 -0.13
N GLU A 59 -0.27 -11.78 -0.47
CA GLU A 59 0.05 -13.09 -1.01
C GLU A 59 0.33 -13.02 -2.50
N TYR A 60 -0.47 -12.30 -3.26
CA TYR A 60 -0.26 -12.21 -4.69
C TYR A 60 -0.64 -10.88 -5.33
N ASN A 61 -1.12 -9.93 -4.56
CA ASN A 61 -1.53 -8.64 -5.12
C ASN A 61 -0.46 -7.56 -4.99
N MET A 62 0.70 -7.92 -4.43
CA MET A 62 1.74 -6.94 -4.16
C MET A 62 2.16 -6.15 -5.39
N PRO A 63 2.36 -6.79 -6.57
CA PRO A 63 2.81 -6.01 -7.72
C PRO A 63 1.82 -4.93 -8.12
N PHE A 64 0.53 -5.21 -8.01
CA PHE A 64 -0.47 -4.23 -8.38
C PHE A 64 -0.47 -3.04 -7.43
N VAL A 65 -0.38 -3.32 -6.14
CA VAL A 65 -0.37 -2.27 -5.14
C VAL A 65 0.85 -1.38 -5.31
N ILE A 66 2.01 -1.99 -5.47
CA ILE A 66 3.25 -1.24 -5.59
C ILE A 66 3.26 -0.41 -6.86
N GLU A 67 2.81 -0.98 -7.97
CA GLU A 67 2.80 -0.25 -9.22
C GLU A 67 1.90 0.98 -9.13
N TRP A 68 0.74 0.82 -8.52
CA TRP A 68 -0.18 1.94 -8.37
C TRP A 68 0.44 3.04 -7.52
N LEU A 69 1.07 2.64 -6.41
CA LEU A 69 1.68 3.62 -5.53
C LEU A 69 2.80 4.38 -6.22
N GLN A 70 3.62 3.67 -6.98
CA GLN A 70 4.74 4.31 -7.67
C GLN A 70 4.27 5.27 -8.74
N ARG A 71 3.10 5.04 -9.29
CA ARG A 71 2.55 5.93 -10.30
C ARG A 71 1.97 7.20 -9.72
N HIS A 72 1.45 7.13 -8.50
CA HIS A 72 0.65 8.22 -7.96
C HIS A 72 1.35 9.00 -6.86
N THR A 73 2.40 8.46 -6.30
CA THR A 73 3.08 9.13 -5.21
C THR A 73 4.53 8.66 -5.17
N PRO A 74 5.46 9.53 -4.77
CA PRO A 74 6.85 9.08 -4.59
C PRO A 74 6.92 8.12 -3.41
N VAL A 75 7.41 6.92 -3.65
CA VAL A 75 7.56 5.93 -2.60
C VAL A 75 8.91 5.25 -2.74
N THR A 76 9.42 4.82 -1.60
CA THR A 76 10.60 3.98 -1.54
C THR A 76 10.16 2.64 -0.98
N ILE A 77 10.46 1.58 -1.72
CA ILE A 77 10.02 0.24 -1.34
C ILE A 77 11.23 -0.53 -0.84
N GLN A 78 11.09 -1.10 0.35
CA GLN A 78 12.12 -1.96 0.91
C GLN A 78 11.52 -3.31 1.19
N LYS A 79 12.04 -4.33 0.56
CA LYS A 79 11.49 -5.66 0.73
C LYS A 79 11.98 -6.29 2.02
N GLU A 80 11.07 -6.96 2.69
CA GLU A 80 11.37 -7.73 3.87
C GLU A 80 11.44 -9.18 3.47
N GLU A 81 12.47 -9.84 3.91
CA GLU A 81 12.61 -11.25 3.58
C GLU A 81 12.09 -12.12 4.69
#